data_96bc5fca709f6193c795269fa267ec40
#
_entry.id   96bc5fca709f6193c795269fa267ec40
#
_cell.length_a   1.000
_cell.length_b   1.000
_cell.length_c   1.000
_cell.angle_alpha   90.00
_cell.angle_beta   90.00
_cell.angle_gamma   90.00
#
_symmetry.space_group_name_H-M   'P 1'
#
loop_
_entity.id
_entity.type
_entity.pdbx_description
1 polymer ?
#
loop_
_entity_poly.entity_id
_entity_poly.type
_entity_poly.pdbx_seq_one_letter_code
_entity_poly.pdbx_strand_id
1 'polypeptide(L)'
;MSEYFTTDELADFLRIKPRKVYDLVSTDKVPYSRVMGKLLFSKAEISNWISGGKNNISNQKNLPNILLGSHDPLLELAVKQSKSGIAMSFDGSTEGLGRFKLNQGIASGLHIYDSDLKSWNVPIVKKNLAKQDFVLMEWAKRDRGFIY
;
A
#
# COMPACT_ATOMS: atom_id res chain seq x y z
N MET A 1 11.10 -13.94 -26.56
CA MET A 1 9.67 -13.57 -26.55
C MET A 1 9.54 -12.19 -25.89
N SER A 2 8.79 -11.27 -26.50
CA SER A 2 8.59 -9.93 -25.91
C SER A 2 7.89 -10.02 -24.57
N GLU A 3 8.37 -9.30 -23.55
CA GLU A 3 7.72 -9.20 -22.23
C GLU A 3 6.50 -8.28 -22.21
N TYR A 4 6.25 -7.58 -23.32
CA TYR A 4 5.18 -6.63 -23.46
C TYR A 4 4.26 -6.98 -24.62
N PHE A 5 2.98 -6.67 -24.45
CA PHE A 5 2.01 -6.62 -25.54
C PHE A 5 1.96 -5.22 -26.15
N THR A 6 1.77 -5.16 -27.45
CA THR A 6 1.24 -3.99 -28.16
C THR A 6 -0.28 -3.88 -27.94
N THR A 7 -0.90 -2.80 -28.41
CA THR A 7 -2.37 -2.62 -28.32
C THR A 7 -3.13 -3.74 -29.03
N ASP A 8 -2.67 -4.14 -30.21
CA ASP A 8 -3.32 -5.18 -31.02
C ASP A 8 -3.14 -6.57 -30.39
N GLU A 9 -1.92 -6.90 -29.93
CA GLU A 9 -1.65 -8.16 -29.22
C GLU A 9 -2.45 -8.27 -27.91
N LEU A 10 -2.62 -7.18 -27.16
CA LEU A 10 -3.47 -7.18 -25.99
C LEU A 10 -4.95 -7.35 -26.33
N ALA A 11 -5.42 -6.71 -27.40
CA ALA A 11 -6.79 -6.87 -27.89
C ALA A 11 -7.07 -8.33 -28.27
N ASP A 12 -6.16 -8.97 -28.99
CA ASP A 12 -6.26 -10.37 -29.37
C ASP A 12 -6.23 -11.29 -28.14
N PHE A 13 -5.31 -11.05 -27.23
CA PHE A 13 -5.19 -11.82 -25.99
C PHE A 13 -6.47 -11.75 -25.14
N LEU A 14 -7.08 -10.56 -25.02
CA LEU A 14 -8.33 -10.34 -24.27
C LEU A 14 -9.58 -10.68 -25.08
N ARG A 15 -9.46 -11.02 -26.39
CA ARG A 15 -10.55 -11.26 -27.32
C ARG A 15 -11.53 -10.08 -27.40
N ILE A 16 -11.00 -8.84 -27.44
CA ILE A 16 -11.76 -7.61 -27.59
C ILE A 16 -11.26 -6.82 -28.80
N LYS A 17 -12.02 -5.80 -29.24
CA LYS A 17 -11.58 -4.92 -30.32
C LYS A 17 -10.49 -3.95 -29.82
N PRO A 18 -9.47 -3.57 -30.65
CA PRO A 18 -8.43 -2.61 -30.28
C PRO A 18 -8.97 -1.30 -29.72
N ARG A 19 -10.09 -0.80 -30.29
CA ARG A 19 -10.76 0.40 -29.78
C ARG A 19 -11.12 0.28 -28.28
N LYS A 20 -11.50 -0.92 -27.82
CA LYS A 20 -11.85 -1.15 -26.41
C LYS A 20 -10.61 -1.07 -25.51
N VAL A 21 -9.43 -1.42 -26.02
CA VAL A 21 -8.18 -1.23 -25.28
C VAL A 21 -7.90 0.25 -25.06
N TYR A 22 -8.10 1.09 -26.09
CA TYR A 22 -7.98 2.55 -25.95
C TYR A 22 -8.97 3.13 -24.95
N ASP A 23 -10.22 2.63 -24.90
CA ASP A 23 -11.24 3.04 -23.91
C ASP A 23 -10.78 2.66 -22.50
N LEU A 24 -10.19 1.47 -22.31
CA LEU A 24 -9.66 1.05 -21.00
C LEU A 24 -8.48 1.91 -20.56
N VAL A 25 -7.60 2.29 -21.48
CA VAL A 25 -6.48 3.20 -21.21
C VAL A 25 -6.98 4.60 -20.87
N SER A 26 -7.96 5.14 -21.62
CA SER A 26 -8.48 6.49 -21.39
C SER A 26 -9.23 6.62 -20.05
N THR A 27 -9.76 5.50 -19.53
CA THR A 27 -10.46 5.44 -18.24
C THR A 27 -9.56 4.90 -17.11
N ASP A 28 -8.26 4.74 -17.36
CA ASP A 28 -7.24 4.24 -16.42
C ASP A 28 -7.60 2.90 -15.75
N LYS A 29 -8.27 2.01 -16.52
CA LYS A 29 -8.77 0.72 -16.04
C LYS A 29 -7.87 -0.46 -16.36
N VAL A 30 -6.80 -0.26 -17.12
CA VAL A 30 -5.82 -1.28 -17.47
C VAL A 30 -4.40 -0.74 -17.26
N PRO A 31 -3.47 -1.53 -16.69
CA PRO A 31 -2.09 -1.09 -16.53
C PRO A 31 -1.41 -0.93 -17.89
N TYR A 32 -0.75 0.19 -18.12
CA TYR A 32 -0.03 0.47 -19.36
C TYR A 32 1.18 1.37 -19.13
N SER A 33 2.13 1.29 -20.05
CA SER A 33 3.26 2.21 -20.16
C SER A 33 3.23 2.91 -21.53
N ARG A 34 3.60 4.19 -21.55
CA ARG A 34 3.70 4.94 -22.80
C ARG A 34 5.17 5.20 -23.13
N VAL A 35 5.68 4.58 -24.18
CA VAL A 35 7.06 4.73 -24.63
C VAL A 35 7.06 5.25 -26.06
N MET A 36 7.72 6.39 -26.31
CA MET A 36 7.82 7.03 -27.64
C MET A 36 6.46 7.13 -28.37
N GLY A 37 5.38 7.45 -27.64
CA GLY A 37 4.03 7.59 -28.19
C GLY A 37 3.27 6.26 -28.42
N LYS A 38 3.89 5.11 -28.20
CA LYS A 38 3.25 3.79 -28.27
C LYS A 38 2.82 3.32 -26.88
N LEU A 39 1.67 2.64 -26.82
CA LEU A 39 1.20 1.96 -25.64
C LEU A 39 1.82 0.56 -25.57
N LEU A 40 2.38 0.22 -24.42
CA LEU A 40 2.93 -1.09 -24.12
C LEU A 40 2.31 -1.61 -22.81
N PHE A 41 2.02 -2.90 -22.76
CA PHE A 41 1.35 -3.56 -21.66
C PHE A 41 2.21 -4.72 -21.17
N SER A 42 2.70 -4.66 -19.94
CA SER A 42 3.47 -5.74 -19.34
C SER A 42 2.62 -7.00 -19.21
N LYS A 43 3.11 -8.13 -19.73
CA LYS A 43 2.41 -9.43 -19.64
C LYS A 43 2.13 -9.85 -18.22
N ALA A 44 3.08 -9.58 -17.29
CA ALA A 44 2.91 -9.88 -15.87
C ALA A 44 1.81 -9.03 -15.23
N GLU A 45 1.79 -7.72 -15.51
CA GLU A 45 0.76 -6.81 -14.98
C GLU A 45 -0.63 -7.13 -15.53
N ILE A 46 -0.73 -7.46 -16.81
CA ILE A 46 -2.00 -7.87 -17.43
C ILE A 46 -2.51 -9.19 -16.83
N SER A 47 -1.64 -10.17 -16.63
CA SER A 47 -2.03 -11.44 -15.98
C SER A 47 -2.56 -11.21 -14.57
N ASN A 48 -1.90 -10.36 -13.78
CA ASN A 48 -2.34 -9.98 -12.45
C ASN A 48 -3.67 -9.22 -12.48
N TRP A 49 -3.85 -8.32 -13.43
CA TRP A 49 -5.08 -7.55 -13.61
C TRP A 49 -6.28 -8.45 -13.95
N ILE A 50 -6.09 -9.44 -14.85
CA ILE A 50 -7.14 -10.40 -15.23
C ILE A 50 -7.51 -11.32 -14.05
N SER A 51 -6.54 -11.73 -13.25
CA SER A 51 -6.75 -12.61 -12.09
C SER A 51 -7.56 -11.94 -10.96
N GLY A 52 -8.10 -10.73 -11.19
CA GLY A 52 -8.83 -9.97 -10.18
C GLY A 52 -7.96 -9.51 -9.02
N GLY A 53 -6.65 -9.56 -9.22
CA GLY A 53 -5.70 -8.96 -8.31
C GLY A 53 -5.97 -7.47 -8.24
N LYS A 54 -6.68 -7.04 -7.19
CA LYS A 54 -6.72 -5.65 -6.75
C LYS A 54 -5.34 -5.23 -6.21
N ASN A 55 -4.31 -5.59 -6.94
CA ASN A 55 -3.02 -4.99 -6.77
C ASN A 55 -3.03 -3.75 -7.67
N ASN A 56 -3.46 -2.64 -7.11
CA ASN A 56 -3.17 -1.31 -7.62
C ASN A 56 -1.65 -1.10 -7.65
N ILE A 57 -0.92 -1.86 -8.50
CA ILE A 57 0.52 -1.70 -8.69
C ILE A 57 0.81 -0.50 -9.62
N SER A 58 -0.21 0.02 -10.33
CA SER A 58 -0.04 1.16 -11.24
C SER A 58 -0.19 2.55 -10.60
N ASN A 59 -0.48 2.61 -9.28
CA ASN A 59 -0.45 3.85 -8.49
C ASN A 59 0.16 3.61 -7.10
N GLN A 60 1.20 2.79 -7.00
CA GLN A 60 2.13 2.99 -5.91
C GLN A 60 2.76 4.38 -6.15
N LYS A 61 2.09 5.42 -5.64
CA LYS A 61 2.82 6.60 -5.20
C LYS A 61 4.03 6.01 -4.49
N ASN A 62 5.24 6.37 -4.92
CA ASN A 62 6.45 6.01 -4.20
C ASN A 62 6.31 6.57 -2.79
N LEU A 63 5.65 5.81 -1.92
CA LEU A 63 5.50 6.20 -0.53
C LEU A 63 6.90 6.27 0.07
N PRO A 64 7.19 7.30 0.84
CA PRO A 64 8.45 7.36 1.57
C PRO A 64 8.62 6.09 2.39
N ASN A 65 9.77 5.44 2.28
CA ASN A 65 10.09 4.21 3.01
C ASN A 65 10.34 4.52 4.49
N ILE A 66 9.31 5.03 5.17
CA ILE A 66 9.34 5.51 6.55
C ILE A 66 8.30 4.76 7.39
N LEU A 67 8.74 4.24 8.53
CA LEU A 67 7.88 3.77 9.61
C LEU A 67 7.59 4.95 10.54
N LEU A 68 6.31 5.28 10.67
CA LEU A 68 5.78 6.40 11.45
C LEU A 68 5.22 5.91 12.80
N GLY A 69 4.85 6.85 13.65
CA GLY A 69 3.96 6.61 14.78
C GLY A 69 4.62 6.46 16.13
N SER A 70 4.14 5.54 16.95
CA SER A 70 4.63 5.33 18.30
C SER A 70 5.95 4.59 18.32
N HIS A 71 6.88 5.06 19.15
CA HIS A 71 8.14 4.36 19.41
C HIS A 71 7.89 3.02 20.11
N ASP A 72 8.48 1.98 19.58
CA ASP A 72 8.48 0.64 20.14
C ASP A 72 9.89 0.05 20.01
N PRO A 73 10.61 -0.20 21.14
CA PRO A 73 11.98 -0.70 21.09
C PRO A 73 12.13 -2.04 20.37
N LEU A 74 11.14 -2.93 20.49
CA LEU A 74 11.15 -4.22 19.80
C LEU A 74 11.00 -4.05 18.28
N LEU A 75 10.08 -3.18 17.86
CA LEU A 75 9.87 -2.87 16.45
C LEU A 75 11.09 -2.16 15.86
N GLU A 76 11.67 -1.22 16.58
CA GLU A 76 12.92 -0.55 16.18
C GLU A 76 14.06 -1.55 15.98
N LEU A 77 14.24 -2.48 16.91
CA LEU A 77 15.25 -3.52 16.81
C LEU A 77 15.00 -4.42 15.59
N ALA A 78 13.77 -4.85 15.37
CA ALA A 78 13.38 -5.69 14.24
C ALA A 78 13.68 -4.99 12.90
N VAL A 79 13.32 -3.71 12.77
CA VAL A 79 13.59 -2.92 11.56
C VAL A 79 15.10 -2.78 11.33
N LYS A 80 15.89 -2.49 12.36
CA LYS A 80 17.35 -2.41 12.25
C LYS A 80 17.98 -3.74 11.81
N GLN A 81 17.53 -4.85 12.38
CA GLN A 81 18.05 -6.18 12.06
C GLN A 81 17.62 -6.66 10.65
N SER A 82 16.45 -6.25 10.17
CA SER A 82 15.95 -6.66 8.85
C SER A 82 16.77 -6.10 7.68
N LYS A 83 17.60 -5.08 7.91
CA LYS A 83 18.35 -4.35 6.86
C LYS A 83 17.46 -3.87 5.71
N SER A 84 16.19 -3.61 5.98
CA SER A 84 15.17 -3.24 4.99
C SER A 84 15.36 -1.84 4.39
N GLY A 85 16.22 -1.00 4.97
CA GLY A 85 16.38 0.40 4.58
C GLY A 85 15.19 1.29 4.96
N ILE A 86 14.30 0.82 5.83
CA ILE A 86 13.18 1.62 6.34
C ILE A 86 13.71 2.66 7.32
N ALA A 87 13.48 3.94 7.03
CA ALA A 87 13.71 5.02 7.99
C ALA A 87 12.61 5.02 9.06
N MET A 88 12.88 5.56 10.24
CA MET A 88 11.92 5.61 11.34
C MET A 88 11.72 7.06 11.80
N SER A 89 10.45 7.45 12.01
CA SER A 89 10.05 8.76 12.53
C SER A 89 8.95 8.57 13.56
N PHE A 90 9.32 8.69 14.83
CA PHE A 90 8.44 8.39 15.96
C PHE A 90 7.93 9.68 16.61
N ASP A 91 6.78 10.15 16.14
CA ASP A 91 6.14 11.38 16.61
C ASP A 91 4.88 11.08 17.47
N GLY A 92 4.70 9.81 17.86
CA GLY A 92 3.54 9.33 18.57
C GLY A 92 2.43 8.77 17.68
N SER A 93 1.50 8.01 18.29
CA SER A 93 0.49 7.25 17.56
C SER A 93 -0.47 8.12 16.75
N THR A 94 -0.95 9.22 17.32
CA THR A 94 -1.95 10.08 16.69
C THR A 94 -1.35 10.83 15.50
N GLU A 95 -0.17 11.42 15.71
CA GLU A 95 0.55 12.13 14.66
C GLU A 95 0.97 11.17 13.54
N GLY A 96 1.52 10.01 13.90
CA GLY A 96 1.88 8.98 12.94
C GLY A 96 0.71 8.49 12.09
N LEU A 97 -0.48 8.32 12.68
CA LEU A 97 -1.70 7.97 11.96
C LEU A 97 -2.13 9.09 10.99
N GLY A 98 -2.03 10.35 11.41
CA GLY A 98 -2.30 11.52 10.56
C GLY A 98 -1.36 11.58 9.37
N ARG A 99 -0.07 11.41 9.58
CA ARG A 99 0.96 11.38 8.53
C ARG A 99 0.81 10.18 7.60
N PHE A 100 0.45 9.01 8.13
CA PHE A 100 0.15 7.82 7.32
C PHE A 100 -1.04 8.08 6.37
N LYS A 101 -2.11 8.71 6.88
CA LYS A 101 -3.25 9.15 6.07
C LYS A 101 -2.85 10.07 4.92
N LEU A 102 -1.82 10.89 5.11
CA LEU A 102 -1.26 11.78 4.10
C LEU A 102 -0.22 11.11 3.18
N ASN A 103 -0.06 9.80 3.26
CA ASN A 103 0.91 9.02 2.48
C ASN A 103 2.37 9.45 2.73
N GLN A 104 2.72 9.85 3.95
CA GLN A 104 4.07 10.25 4.35
C GLN A 104 4.92 9.11 4.90
N GLY A 105 4.46 7.87 4.79
CA GLY A 105 5.18 6.67 5.17
C GLY A 105 4.44 5.42 4.76
N ILE A 106 5.12 4.28 4.80
CA ILE A 106 4.60 2.97 4.40
C ILE A 106 3.89 2.24 5.53
N ALA A 107 4.17 2.60 6.78
CA ALA A 107 3.59 1.97 7.96
C ALA A 107 3.53 2.96 9.13
N SER A 108 2.68 2.67 10.12
CA SER A 108 2.60 3.44 11.38
C SER A 108 2.39 2.52 12.56
N GLY A 109 3.23 2.65 13.58
CA GLY A 109 3.06 2.01 14.87
C GLY A 109 2.00 2.74 15.71
N LEU A 110 1.03 2.01 16.26
CA LEU A 110 -0.10 2.60 16.98
C LEU A 110 -0.29 1.96 18.35
N HIS A 111 -0.61 2.80 19.34
CA HIS A 111 -0.98 2.39 20.68
C HIS A 111 -2.02 3.37 21.26
N ILE A 112 -3.24 3.31 20.72
CA ILE A 112 -4.33 4.22 21.04
C ILE A 112 -5.50 3.42 21.63
N TYR A 113 -5.89 3.73 22.85
CA TYR A 113 -7.07 3.14 23.50
C TYR A 113 -8.28 4.05 23.33
N ASP A 114 -9.38 3.48 22.88
CA ASP A 114 -10.68 4.12 22.82
C ASP A 114 -11.47 3.73 24.07
N SER A 115 -11.71 4.70 24.97
CA SER A 115 -12.39 4.50 26.24
C SER A 115 -13.87 4.17 26.08
N ASP A 116 -14.51 4.73 25.06
CA ASP A 116 -15.95 4.57 24.83
C ASP A 116 -16.25 3.18 24.25
N LEU A 117 -15.42 2.74 23.30
CA LEU A 117 -15.55 1.42 22.67
C LEU A 117 -14.73 0.34 23.35
N LYS A 118 -14.01 0.68 24.44
CA LYS A 118 -13.13 -0.22 25.20
C LYS A 118 -12.23 -1.08 24.30
N SER A 119 -11.66 -0.47 23.27
CA SER A 119 -10.91 -1.16 22.24
C SER A 119 -9.63 -0.41 21.85
N TRP A 120 -8.61 -1.17 21.47
CA TRP A 120 -7.34 -0.62 21.01
C TRP A 120 -7.32 -0.42 19.50
N ASN A 121 -6.73 0.67 19.04
CA ASN A 121 -6.37 1.00 17.66
C ASN A 121 -7.50 0.88 16.63
N VAL A 122 -8.25 -0.21 16.59
CA VAL A 122 -9.23 -0.54 15.53
C VAL A 122 -10.26 0.58 15.29
N PRO A 123 -10.94 1.15 16.32
CA PRO A 123 -11.94 2.19 16.07
C PRO A 123 -11.35 3.44 15.43
N ILE A 124 -10.23 3.91 15.97
CA ILE A 124 -9.58 5.14 15.50
C ILE A 124 -9.03 4.98 14.07
N VAL A 125 -8.46 3.82 13.76
CA VAL A 125 -7.95 3.52 12.42
C VAL A 125 -9.09 3.45 11.41
N LYS A 126 -10.16 2.73 11.68
CA LYS A 126 -11.34 2.67 10.82
C LYS A 126 -11.95 4.05 10.56
N LYS A 127 -12.04 4.88 11.59
CA LYS A 127 -12.55 6.26 11.49
C LYS A 127 -11.65 7.14 10.60
N ASN A 128 -10.34 7.07 10.79
CA ASN A 128 -9.39 7.96 10.09
C ASN A 128 -9.10 7.51 8.66
N LEU A 129 -9.07 6.20 8.39
CA LEU A 129 -8.68 5.61 7.11
C LEU A 129 -9.85 5.00 6.34
N ALA A 130 -11.09 5.42 6.61
CA ALA A 130 -12.32 4.86 6.01
C ALA A 130 -12.35 4.85 4.47
N LYS A 131 -11.53 5.68 3.82
CA LYS A 131 -11.46 5.83 2.35
C LYS A 131 -10.14 5.33 1.77
N GLN A 132 -9.31 4.66 2.56
CA GLN A 132 -8.00 4.17 2.15
C GLN A 132 -7.91 2.67 2.36
N ASP A 133 -7.19 2.00 1.48
CA ASP A 133 -6.84 0.59 1.66
C ASP A 133 -5.68 0.50 2.67
N PHE A 134 -5.85 -0.31 3.71
CA PHE A 134 -4.82 -0.56 4.71
C PHE A 134 -4.93 -1.97 5.28
N VAL A 135 -3.85 -2.44 5.87
CA VAL A 135 -3.81 -3.66 6.67
C VAL A 135 -3.46 -3.28 8.10
N LEU A 136 -4.26 -3.72 9.07
CA LEU A 136 -3.96 -3.58 10.49
C LEU A 136 -3.48 -4.92 11.03
N MET A 137 -2.26 -4.95 11.54
CA MET A 137 -1.64 -6.14 12.11
C MET A 137 -1.38 -5.95 13.61
N GLU A 138 -1.62 -7.00 14.39
CA GLU A 138 -1.15 -7.04 15.76
C GLU A 138 0.35 -7.32 15.76
N TRP A 139 1.13 -6.39 16.35
CA TRP A 139 2.57 -6.50 16.44
C TRP A 139 3.03 -7.25 17.68
N ALA A 140 2.57 -6.80 18.86
CA ALA A 140 2.94 -7.40 20.12
C ALA A 140 1.88 -7.14 21.20
N LYS A 141 1.74 -8.09 22.10
CA LYS A 141 1.04 -7.92 23.39
C LYS A 141 2.06 -7.70 24.49
N ARG A 142 1.74 -6.81 25.41
CA ARG A 142 2.62 -6.44 26.52
C ARG A 142 1.86 -6.33 27.81
N ASP A 143 2.41 -6.93 28.83
CA ASP A 143 1.97 -6.72 30.18
C ASP A 143 2.82 -5.60 30.81
N ARG A 144 2.18 -4.73 31.59
CA ARG A 144 2.85 -3.70 32.36
C ARG A 144 2.82 -4.10 33.82
N GLY A 145 3.97 -4.01 34.47
CA GLY A 145 4.13 -4.27 35.90
C GLY A 145 5.14 -3.32 36.52
N PHE A 146 5.15 -3.26 37.84
CA PHE A 146 6.21 -2.60 38.60
C PHE A 146 7.33 -3.61 38.85
N ILE A 147 8.56 -3.18 38.68
CA ILE A 147 9.76 -3.91 39.09
C ILE A 147 10.20 -3.27 40.40
N TYR A 148 10.26 -4.02 41.48
CA TYR A 148 10.72 -3.60 42.79
C TYR A 148 11.67 -4.62 43.38
#